data_18f0c42049dd6abcdad58d41df2ead9f
#
_entry.id   18f0c42049dd6abcdad58d41df2ead9f
#
_cell.length_a   1.000
_cell.length_b   1.000
_cell.length_c   1.000
_cell.angle_alpha   90.00
_cell.angle_beta   90.00
_cell.angle_gamma   90.00
#
_symmetry.space_group_name_H-M   'P 1'
#
loop_
_entity.id
_entity.type
_entity.pdbx_description
1 polymer ?
#
loop_
_entity_poly.entity_id
_entity_poly.type
_entity_poly.pdbx_seq_one_letter_code
_entity_poly.pdbx_strand_id
1 'polypeptide(L)'
;MILIADSGSTKTDWCVLQGGKSLMTFQTKGMNPFFQTTEERIDMLRQEVLPRLPQADVEAIYFYGAGCTPEKCMEVRSSLQQCIGQEGASLPTDRRVVEVNSDMLGAARALCGQQKGIACILGTGSNSCLYDGRQIQANVSPLGFILGDEGSGAVLGKLLVGSLLKGQLTAGLKEEFLHRYNLTPADIIERVYRRPFPNRFLASLSPFLAAHLDDPSIRRLVLDAFTAFIQRNVMQYDDYTTLPVHFCGSIAFYYRALLAEAVERQGLTLGHIVQSPLSGLVTYHTASIPLGKP
;
A
#
# COMPACT_ATOMS: atom_id res chain seq x y z
N MET A 1 -24.76 -7.07 -3.43
CA MET A 1 -23.48 -7.21 -2.69
C MET A 1 -22.44 -6.26 -3.30
N ILE A 2 -21.54 -5.70 -2.49
CA ILE A 2 -20.47 -4.81 -2.95
C ILE A 2 -19.13 -5.44 -2.61
N LEU A 3 -18.18 -5.40 -3.55
CA LEU A 3 -16.81 -5.81 -3.36
C LEU A 3 -15.91 -4.58 -3.27
N ILE A 4 -15.03 -4.53 -2.25
CA ILE A 4 -13.99 -3.53 -2.12
C ILE A 4 -12.64 -4.24 -2.07
N ALA A 5 -11.68 -3.80 -2.87
CA ALA A 5 -10.35 -4.38 -2.94
C ALA A 5 -9.26 -3.33 -2.83
N ASP A 6 -8.26 -3.61 -1.97
CA ASP A 6 -6.99 -2.89 -1.89
C ASP A 6 -5.87 -3.83 -2.34
N SER A 7 -5.27 -3.54 -3.49
CA SER A 7 -4.30 -4.40 -4.15
C SER A 7 -2.92 -3.78 -4.21
N GLY A 8 -2.03 -4.28 -3.37
CA GLY A 8 -0.60 -4.03 -3.50
C GLY A 8 0.07 -4.95 -4.52
N SER A 9 1.38 -4.79 -4.70
CA SER A 9 2.16 -5.66 -5.59
C SER A 9 2.30 -7.12 -5.10
N THR A 10 2.04 -7.40 -3.83
CA THR A 10 2.25 -8.72 -3.21
C THR A 10 0.94 -9.42 -2.89
N LYS A 11 -0.03 -8.69 -2.37
CA LYS A 11 -1.33 -9.20 -1.93
C LYS A 11 -2.44 -8.22 -2.29
N THR A 12 -3.67 -8.74 -2.38
CA THR A 12 -4.92 -7.98 -2.44
C THR A 12 -5.76 -8.32 -1.23
N ASP A 13 -6.15 -7.32 -0.47
CA ASP A 13 -7.11 -7.42 0.62
C ASP A 13 -8.51 -7.14 0.05
N TRP A 14 -9.44 -8.08 0.23
CA TRP A 14 -10.83 -8.01 -0.22
C TRP A 14 -11.78 -7.86 0.94
N CYS A 15 -12.83 -7.05 0.77
CA CYS A 15 -13.97 -6.98 1.65
C CYS A 15 -15.27 -7.15 0.85
N VAL A 16 -16.14 -8.03 1.32
CA VAL A 16 -17.50 -8.23 0.79
C VAL A 16 -18.46 -7.53 1.71
N LEU A 17 -19.27 -6.62 1.16
CA LEU A 17 -20.32 -5.91 1.88
C LEU A 17 -21.69 -6.41 1.43
N GLN A 18 -22.60 -6.58 2.39
CA GLN A 18 -24.00 -6.85 2.15
C GLN A 18 -24.86 -6.04 3.12
N GLY A 19 -25.83 -5.30 2.59
CA GLY A 19 -26.68 -4.42 3.41
C GLY A 19 -25.88 -3.36 4.19
N GLY A 20 -24.77 -2.85 3.64
CA GLY A 20 -23.91 -1.86 4.29
C GLY A 20 -23.00 -2.40 5.40
N LYS A 21 -23.01 -3.72 5.66
CA LYS A 21 -22.16 -4.36 6.67
C LYS A 21 -21.10 -5.25 6.00
N SER A 22 -19.91 -5.31 6.60
CA SER A 22 -18.87 -6.26 6.20
C SER A 22 -19.33 -7.68 6.52
N LEU A 23 -19.48 -8.50 5.49
CA LEU A 23 -19.85 -9.91 5.62
C LEU A 23 -18.60 -10.77 5.83
N MET A 24 -17.55 -10.51 5.06
CA MET A 24 -16.28 -11.22 5.15
C MET A 24 -15.15 -10.41 4.57
N THR A 25 -13.93 -10.76 4.99
CA THR A 25 -12.69 -10.28 4.39
C THR A 25 -11.79 -11.47 4.07
N PHE A 26 -11.01 -11.37 3.00
CA PHE A 26 -10.05 -12.39 2.61
C PHE A 26 -8.90 -11.79 1.82
N GLN A 27 -7.83 -12.56 1.64
CA GLN A 27 -6.64 -12.14 0.89
C GLN A 27 -6.42 -13.05 -0.31
N THR A 28 -5.90 -12.46 -1.38
CA THR A 28 -5.41 -13.14 -2.57
C THR A 28 -4.02 -12.62 -2.95
N LYS A 29 -3.41 -13.20 -3.97
CA LYS A 29 -2.22 -12.61 -4.60
C LYS A 29 -2.50 -11.20 -5.07
N GLY A 30 -1.46 -10.35 -5.08
CA GLY A 30 -1.54 -8.99 -5.59
C GLY A 30 -1.86 -8.96 -7.08
N MET A 31 -2.69 -8.00 -7.48
CA MET A 31 -3.04 -7.77 -8.87
C MET A 31 -2.39 -6.48 -9.34
N ASN A 32 -1.26 -6.61 -10.06
CA ASN A 32 -0.57 -5.46 -10.63
C ASN A 32 -0.47 -5.62 -12.16
N PRO A 33 -1.11 -4.75 -12.94
CA PRO A 33 -1.20 -4.89 -14.40
C PRO A 33 0.13 -4.69 -15.14
N PHE A 34 1.18 -4.21 -14.49
CA PHE A 34 2.52 -4.15 -15.08
C PHE A 34 3.23 -5.51 -15.08
N PHE A 35 2.82 -6.44 -14.22
CA PHE A 35 3.49 -7.73 -14.04
C PHE A 35 2.61 -8.93 -14.40
N GLN A 36 1.35 -8.70 -14.80
CA GLN A 36 0.39 -9.76 -15.09
C GLN A 36 -0.34 -9.47 -16.39
N THR A 37 -0.52 -10.50 -17.21
CA THR A 37 -1.38 -10.44 -18.38
C THR A 37 -2.87 -10.42 -17.97
N THR A 38 -3.74 -10.15 -18.94
CA THR A 38 -5.19 -10.20 -18.71
C THR A 38 -5.65 -11.61 -18.32
N GLU A 39 -5.12 -12.63 -18.99
CA GLU A 39 -5.40 -14.04 -18.73
C GLU A 39 -4.99 -14.45 -17.32
N GLU A 40 -3.77 -14.09 -16.90
CA GLU A 40 -3.28 -14.39 -15.54
C GLU A 40 -4.16 -13.73 -14.44
N ARG A 41 -4.65 -12.50 -14.68
CA ARG A 41 -5.58 -11.85 -13.77
C ARG A 41 -6.92 -12.56 -13.71
N ILE A 42 -7.46 -12.96 -14.86
CA ILE A 42 -8.72 -13.70 -14.96
C ILE A 42 -8.61 -15.05 -14.24
N ASP A 43 -7.53 -15.79 -14.46
CA ASP A 43 -7.32 -17.08 -13.81
C ASP A 43 -7.19 -16.94 -12.29
N MET A 44 -6.46 -15.94 -11.82
CA MET A 44 -6.37 -15.64 -10.39
C MET A 44 -7.74 -15.29 -9.78
N LEU A 45 -8.55 -14.47 -10.46
CA LEU A 45 -9.90 -14.13 -10.01
C LEU A 45 -10.80 -15.37 -9.93
N ARG A 46 -10.73 -16.25 -10.92
CA ARG A 46 -11.49 -17.50 -10.96
C ARG A 46 -11.08 -18.47 -9.86
N GLN A 47 -9.79 -18.57 -9.57
CA GLN A 47 -9.25 -19.54 -8.62
C GLN A 47 -9.31 -19.06 -7.17
N GLU A 48 -9.06 -17.76 -6.94
CA GLU A 48 -8.84 -17.24 -5.59
C GLU A 48 -9.98 -16.32 -5.10
N VAL A 49 -10.79 -15.72 -6.00
CA VAL A 49 -11.85 -14.79 -5.61
C VAL A 49 -13.23 -15.44 -5.73
N LEU A 50 -13.62 -15.90 -6.93
CA LEU A 50 -14.96 -16.40 -7.17
C LEU A 50 -15.41 -17.51 -6.19
N PRO A 51 -14.57 -18.52 -5.84
CA PRO A 51 -14.98 -19.59 -4.92
C PRO A 51 -15.28 -19.11 -3.50
N ARG A 52 -14.84 -17.91 -3.14
CA ARG A 52 -15.04 -17.32 -1.81
C ARG A 52 -16.24 -16.37 -1.74
N LEU A 53 -16.80 -16.00 -2.90
CA LEU A 53 -17.94 -15.10 -2.94
C LEU A 53 -19.22 -15.85 -2.60
N PRO A 54 -20.12 -15.26 -1.78
CA PRO A 54 -21.47 -15.79 -1.57
C PRO A 54 -22.24 -15.86 -2.89
N GLN A 55 -23.24 -16.78 -2.98
CA GLN A 55 -24.17 -16.85 -4.10
C GLN A 55 -25.15 -15.67 -4.02
N ALA A 56 -24.70 -14.49 -4.39
CA ALA A 56 -25.50 -13.27 -4.41
C ALA A 56 -24.99 -12.33 -5.51
N ASP A 57 -25.87 -11.51 -6.06
CA ASP A 57 -25.53 -10.57 -7.11
C ASP A 57 -24.51 -9.52 -6.63
N VAL A 58 -23.46 -9.34 -7.40
CA VAL A 58 -22.51 -8.24 -7.21
C VAL A 58 -23.04 -6.99 -7.91
N GLU A 59 -23.39 -5.99 -7.13
CA GLU A 59 -23.90 -4.69 -7.60
C GLU A 59 -22.80 -3.71 -7.93
N ALA A 60 -21.72 -3.73 -7.12
CA ALA A 60 -20.59 -2.84 -7.31
C ALA A 60 -19.26 -3.51 -6.94
N ILE A 61 -18.21 -3.12 -7.65
CA ILE A 61 -16.80 -3.47 -7.39
C ILE A 61 -16.01 -2.17 -7.35
N TYR A 62 -15.36 -1.91 -6.22
CA TYR A 62 -14.43 -0.81 -6.03
C TYR A 62 -13.03 -1.39 -5.83
N PHE A 63 -12.22 -1.32 -6.86
CA PHE A 63 -10.85 -1.85 -6.86
C PHE A 63 -9.83 -0.73 -6.86
N TYR A 64 -8.88 -0.79 -5.94
CA TYR A 64 -7.78 0.14 -5.79
C TYR A 64 -6.47 -0.63 -5.90
N GLY A 65 -5.66 -0.33 -6.93
CA GLY A 65 -4.50 -1.17 -7.21
C GLY A 65 -3.21 -0.43 -7.49
N ALA A 66 -2.12 -0.97 -6.97
CA ALA A 66 -0.77 -0.57 -7.36
C ALA A 66 -0.58 -0.80 -8.87
N GLY A 67 0.01 0.19 -9.54
CA GLY A 67 0.20 0.12 -11.00
C GLY A 67 -1.05 0.41 -11.83
N CYS A 68 -2.18 0.75 -11.23
CA CYS A 68 -3.39 1.19 -11.93
C CYS A 68 -3.24 2.64 -12.41
N THR A 69 -2.47 2.86 -13.49
CA THR A 69 -2.50 4.11 -14.26
C THR A 69 -3.85 4.25 -14.99
N PRO A 70 -4.21 5.43 -15.50
CA PRO A 70 -5.46 5.61 -16.25
C PRO A 70 -5.67 4.57 -17.36
N GLU A 71 -4.62 4.25 -18.13
CA GLU A 71 -4.67 3.24 -19.19
C GLU A 71 -4.84 1.83 -18.60
N LYS A 72 -4.09 1.50 -17.55
CA LYS A 72 -4.11 0.19 -16.91
C LYS A 72 -5.38 -0.09 -16.10
N CYS A 73 -6.06 0.95 -15.63
CA CYS A 73 -7.37 0.80 -15.00
C CYS A 73 -8.39 0.13 -15.91
N MET A 74 -8.35 0.41 -17.22
CA MET A 74 -9.26 -0.20 -18.18
C MET A 74 -9.03 -1.71 -18.33
N GLU A 75 -7.77 -2.15 -18.35
CA GLU A 75 -7.41 -3.57 -18.45
C GLU A 75 -7.89 -4.34 -17.20
N VAL A 76 -7.66 -3.80 -16.01
CA VAL A 76 -8.12 -4.41 -14.74
C VAL A 76 -9.63 -4.45 -14.66
N ARG A 77 -10.30 -3.35 -15.06
CA ARG A 77 -11.77 -3.30 -15.13
C ARG A 77 -12.32 -4.40 -16.03
N SER A 78 -11.75 -4.57 -17.23
CA SER A 78 -12.15 -5.63 -18.16
C SER A 78 -12.01 -7.02 -17.54
N SER A 79 -10.88 -7.29 -16.86
CA SER A 79 -10.67 -8.58 -16.18
C SER A 79 -11.74 -8.84 -15.10
N LEU A 80 -12.06 -7.84 -14.28
CA LEU A 80 -13.08 -7.94 -13.24
C LEU A 80 -14.49 -8.15 -13.83
N GLN A 81 -14.85 -7.42 -14.89
CA GLN A 81 -16.14 -7.55 -15.56
C GLN A 81 -16.32 -8.92 -16.21
N GLN A 82 -15.26 -9.46 -16.83
CA GLN A 82 -15.30 -10.79 -17.46
C GLN A 82 -15.45 -11.92 -16.44
N CYS A 83 -14.85 -11.80 -15.27
CA CYS A 83 -14.90 -12.84 -14.25
C CYS A 83 -16.13 -12.78 -13.37
N ILE A 84 -16.42 -11.64 -12.80
CA ILE A 84 -17.44 -11.49 -11.74
C ILE A 84 -18.83 -11.28 -12.35
N GLY A 85 -18.95 -11.34 -13.68
CA GLY A 85 -20.16 -11.03 -14.43
C GLY A 85 -20.85 -12.18 -15.15
N GLN A 86 -20.24 -13.35 -15.26
CA GLN A 86 -20.67 -14.36 -16.27
C GLN A 86 -21.40 -15.58 -15.74
N GLU A 87 -21.28 -16.00 -14.49
CA GLU A 87 -21.94 -17.21 -14.00
C GLU A 87 -23.03 -16.91 -12.99
N GLY A 88 -24.30 -17.07 -13.44
CA GLY A 88 -25.47 -17.06 -12.56
C GLY A 88 -25.96 -15.70 -12.06
N ALA A 89 -25.46 -14.61 -12.60
CA ALA A 89 -25.84 -13.27 -12.16
C ALA A 89 -27.21 -12.86 -12.74
N SER A 90 -28.16 -12.56 -11.88
CA SER A 90 -29.49 -12.04 -12.27
C SER A 90 -29.46 -10.56 -12.71
N LEU A 91 -28.37 -9.82 -12.38
CA LEU A 91 -28.19 -8.44 -12.81
C LEU A 91 -27.47 -8.34 -14.15
N PRO A 92 -28.03 -7.60 -15.14
CA PRO A 92 -27.32 -7.28 -16.38
C PRO A 92 -25.99 -6.58 -16.11
N THR A 93 -24.97 -6.91 -16.90
CA THR A 93 -23.62 -6.33 -16.76
C THR A 93 -23.57 -4.80 -16.90
N ASP A 94 -24.52 -4.20 -17.63
CA ASP A 94 -24.67 -2.76 -17.83
C ASP A 94 -25.16 -2.00 -16.59
N ARG A 95 -25.77 -2.69 -15.63
CA ARG A 95 -26.22 -2.11 -14.35
C ARG A 95 -25.23 -2.24 -13.21
N ARG A 96 -24.09 -2.90 -13.44
CA ARG A 96 -23.07 -3.13 -12.44
C ARG A 96 -22.03 -2.04 -12.44
N VAL A 97 -21.76 -1.46 -11.27
CA VAL A 97 -20.69 -0.45 -11.10
C VAL A 97 -19.35 -1.18 -10.93
N VAL A 98 -18.40 -0.94 -11.81
CA VAL A 98 -17.01 -1.41 -11.65
C VAL A 98 -16.10 -0.20 -11.74
N GLU A 99 -15.61 0.25 -10.60
CA GLU A 99 -14.61 1.31 -10.50
C GLU A 99 -13.23 0.70 -10.20
N VAL A 100 -12.23 1.08 -11.01
CA VAL A 100 -10.83 0.74 -10.81
C VAL A 100 -10.05 2.03 -10.73
N ASN A 101 -9.28 2.17 -9.66
CA ASN A 101 -8.48 3.35 -9.37
C ASN A 101 -7.08 2.94 -8.86
N SER A 102 -6.18 3.92 -8.76
CA SER A 102 -4.87 3.71 -8.15
C SER A 102 -4.98 3.43 -6.65
N ASP A 103 -4.02 2.66 -6.11
CA ASP A 103 -3.82 2.45 -4.68
C ASP A 103 -3.68 3.78 -3.92
N MET A 104 -3.05 4.79 -4.53
CA MET A 104 -2.90 6.10 -3.92
C MET A 104 -4.26 6.80 -3.70
N LEU A 105 -5.18 6.73 -4.67
CA LEU A 105 -6.53 7.27 -4.47
C LEU A 105 -7.29 6.46 -3.41
N GLY A 106 -7.09 5.14 -3.38
CA GLY A 106 -7.63 4.28 -2.33
C GLY A 106 -7.15 4.69 -0.94
N ALA A 107 -5.85 4.90 -0.78
CA ALA A 107 -5.27 5.38 0.47
C ALA A 107 -5.82 6.75 0.87
N ALA A 108 -5.92 7.70 -0.08
CA ALA A 108 -6.45 9.03 0.18
C ALA A 108 -7.92 8.99 0.66
N ARG A 109 -8.78 8.24 -0.03
CA ARG A 109 -10.20 8.04 0.36
C ARG A 109 -10.33 7.37 1.72
N ALA A 110 -9.48 6.38 2.00
CA ALA A 110 -9.51 5.64 3.26
C ALA A 110 -9.07 6.50 4.46
N LEU A 111 -8.05 7.33 4.27
CA LEU A 111 -7.39 8.10 5.32
C LEU A 111 -8.06 9.45 5.58
N CYS A 112 -8.44 10.14 4.52
CA CYS A 112 -8.98 11.49 4.59
C CYS A 112 -10.51 11.53 4.47
N GLY A 113 -11.16 10.45 4.00
CA GLY A 113 -12.59 10.45 3.74
C GLY A 113 -12.99 11.53 2.72
N GLN A 114 -13.80 12.50 3.15
CA GLN A 114 -14.22 13.66 2.35
C GLN A 114 -13.50 14.95 2.77
N GLN A 115 -12.44 14.86 3.58
CA GLN A 115 -11.67 16.00 4.04
C GLN A 115 -10.42 16.20 3.18
N LYS A 116 -9.95 17.47 3.08
CA LYS A 116 -8.66 17.79 2.48
C LYS A 116 -7.53 17.29 3.40
N GLY A 117 -6.48 16.70 2.82
CA GLY A 117 -5.34 16.20 3.59
C GLY A 117 -4.22 15.70 2.70
N ILE A 118 -3.12 15.31 3.33
CA ILE A 118 -2.00 14.63 2.66
C ILE A 118 -2.05 13.16 3.05
N ALA A 119 -2.19 12.30 2.06
CA ALA A 119 -2.19 10.85 2.26
C ALA A 119 -0.87 10.24 1.79
N CYS A 120 -0.32 9.31 2.59
CA CYS A 120 0.96 8.68 2.34
C CYS A 120 0.83 7.15 2.46
N ILE A 121 1.49 6.43 1.56
CA ILE A 121 1.67 4.98 1.61
C ILE A 121 3.13 4.70 1.97
N LEU A 122 3.39 3.92 3.03
CA LEU A 122 4.70 3.39 3.38
C LEU A 122 4.61 1.86 3.51
N GLY A 123 4.95 1.17 2.44
CA GLY A 123 4.94 -0.28 2.30
C GLY A 123 6.25 -0.79 1.73
N THR A 124 6.21 -1.71 0.75
CA THR A 124 7.41 -2.13 -0.01
C THR A 124 8.05 -0.95 -0.71
N GLY A 125 7.27 -0.11 -1.40
CA GLY A 125 7.63 1.23 -1.88
C GLY A 125 6.98 2.30 -1.02
N SER A 126 7.09 3.57 -1.42
CA SER A 126 6.38 4.68 -0.80
C SER A 126 5.69 5.55 -1.86
N ASN A 127 4.65 6.26 -1.45
CA ASN A 127 3.96 7.24 -2.30
C ASN A 127 3.25 8.27 -1.42
N SER A 128 2.88 9.41 -1.98
CA SER A 128 2.11 10.43 -1.27
C SER A 128 1.24 11.23 -2.24
N CYS A 129 0.21 11.88 -1.75
CA CYS A 129 -0.58 12.82 -2.56
C CYS A 129 -1.21 13.92 -1.70
N LEU A 130 -1.45 15.06 -2.34
CA LEU A 130 -2.38 16.07 -1.85
C LEU A 130 -3.78 15.72 -2.35
N TYR A 131 -4.72 15.58 -1.42
CA TYR A 131 -6.10 15.19 -1.68
C TYR A 131 -7.08 16.28 -1.23
N ASP A 132 -8.09 16.59 -2.04
CA ASP A 132 -9.05 17.69 -1.78
C ASP A 132 -10.37 17.24 -1.11
N GLY A 133 -10.47 15.96 -0.78
CA GLY A 133 -11.70 15.32 -0.28
C GLY A 133 -12.47 14.56 -1.35
N ARG A 134 -12.06 14.64 -2.63
CA ARG A 134 -12.71 13.95 -3.77
C ARG A 134 -11.71 13.29 -4.71
N GLN A 135 -10.63 14.01 -5.04
CA GLN A 135 -9.61 13.59 -6.01
C GLN A 135 -8.21 14.03 -5.59
N ILE A 136 -7.22 13.40 -6.17
CA ILE A 136 -5.82 13.77 -6.01
C ILE A 136 -5.57 15.06 -6.79
N GLN A 137 -5.07 16.07 -6.11
CA GLN A 137 -4.71 17.37 -6.68
C GLN A 137 -3.25 17.40 -7.15
N ALA A 138 -2.38 16.77 -6.36
CA ALA A 138 -0.95 16.67 -6.68
C ALA A 138 -0.39 15.34 -6.16
N ASN A 139 0.60 14.83 -6.88
CA ASN A 139 1.33 13.62 -6.49
C ASN A 139 2.81 13.83 -6.80
N VAL A 140 3.65 13.84 -5.77
CA VAL A 140 5.11 13.83 -5.96
C VAL A 140 5.50 12.43 -6.42
N SER A 141 6.20 12.33 -7.54
CA SER A 141 6.57 11.04 -8.11
C SER A 141 7.44 10.23 -7.16
N PRO A 142 7.08 8.98 -6.81
CA PRO A 142 7.84 8.15 -5.89
C PRO A 142 9.18 7.65 -6.47
N LEU A 143 9.33 7.61 -7.79
CA LEU A 143 10.54 7.28 -8.56
C LEU A 143 11.12 5.86 -8.33
N GLY A 144 10.51 5.04 -7.47
CA GLY A 144 10.98 3.70 -7.13
C GLY A 144 12.22 3.69 -6.23
N PHE A 145 12.58 2.52 -5.69
CA PHE A 145 13.57 2.37 -4.61
C PHE A 145 15.03 2.73 -4.98
N ILE A 146 15.33 2.91 -6.26
CA ILE A 146 16.65 3.33 -6.71
C ILE A 146 16.80 4.85 -6.62
N LEU A 147 15.81 5.59 -7.14
CA LEU A 147 15.85 7.06 -7.26
C LEU A 147 15.04 7.79 -6.18
N GLY A 148 14.12 7.08 -5.51
CA GLY A 148 13.19 7.63 -4.54
C GLY A 148 12.74 6.58 -3.54
N ASP A 149 11.41 6.46 -3.34
CA ASP A 149 10.75 5.58 -2.35
C ASP A 149 11.27 5.78 -0.92
N GLU A 150 11.68 6.98 -0.55
CA GLU A 150 12.18 7.29 0.78
C GLU A 150 11.22 6.76 1.85
N GLY A 151 11.75 6.29 2.97
CA GLY A 151 10.95 5.76 4.08
C GLY A 151 10.24 4.43 3.81
N SER A 152 10.34 3.86 2.61
CA SER A 152 9.78 2.56 2.26
C SER A 152 10.58 1.40 2.83
N GLY A 153 9.98 0.21 2.88
CA GLY A 153 10.68 -1.02 3.28
C GLY A 153 11.87 -1.36 2.40
N ALA A 154 11.78 -1.11 1.09
CA ALA A 154 12.88 -1.34 0.17
C ALA A 154 14.07 -0.40 0.45
N VAL A 155 13.79 0.88 0.70
CA VAL A 155 14.85 1.85 1.04
C VAL A 155 15.41 1.59 2.42
N LEU A 156 14.59 1.29 3.41
CA LEU A 156 15.04 0.89 4.75
C LEU A 156 15.96 -0.35 4.68
N GLY A 157 15.56 -1.38 3.93
CA GLY A 157 16.40 -2.56 3.71
C GLY A 157 17.70 -2.26 2.96
N LYS A 158 17.66 -1.38 1.95
CA LYS A 158 18.86 -0.91 1.25
C LYS A 158 19.84 -0.19 2.19
N LEU A 159 19.34 0.71 3.03
CA LEU A 159 20.13 1.42 4.02
C LEU A 159 20.72 0.47 5.08
N LEU A 160 19.90 -0.48 5.55
CA LEU A 160 20.32 -1.51 6.51
C LEU A 160 21.50 -2.31 5.96
N VAL A 161 21.34 -2.97 4.81
CA VAL A 161 22.41 -3.83 4.28
C VAL A 161 23.65 -3.05 3.90
N GLY A 162 23.49 -1.84 3.38
CA GLY A 162 24.62 -0.96 3.07
C GLY A 162 25.44 -0.59 4.31
N SER A 163 24.77 -0.20 5.40
CA SER A 163 25.41 0.18 6.66
C SER A 163 26.00 -1.03 7.40
N LEU A 164 25.30 -2.17 7.42
CA LEU A 164 25.81 -3.42 8.02
C LEU A 164 27.10 -3.90 7.34
N LEU A 165 27.09 -3.99 6.01
CA LEU A 165 28.23 -4.53 5.26
C LEU A 165 29.45 -3.60 5.30
N LYS A 166 29.24 -2.30 5.55
CA LYS A 166 30.31 -1.31 5.75
C LYS A 166 30.73 -1.15 7.21
N GLY A 167 30.13 -1.87 8.17
CA GLY A 167 30.46 -1.76 9.58
C GLY A 167 30.08 -0.41 10.21
N GLN A 168 29.00 0.23 9.74
CA GLN A 168 28.57 1.56 10.18
C GLN A 168 27.48 1.50 11.27
N LEU A 169 27.03 0.30 11.66
CA LEU A 169 26.06 0.09 12.75
C LEU A 169 26.80 -0.48 13.98
N THR A 170 26.06 -0.57 15.08
CA THR A 170 26.58 -1.13 16.33
C THR A 170 27.20 -2.51 16.12
N ALA A 171 28.35 -2.76 16.77
CA ALA A 171 29.07 -4.02 16.64
C ALA A 171 28.18 -5.22 17.05
N GLY A 172 28.31 -6.33 16.34
CA GLY A 172 27.51 -7.55 16.55
C GLY A 172 26.23 -7.62 15.71
N LEU A 173 25.64 -6.49 15.30
CA LEU A 173 24.42 -6.49 14.48
C LEU A 173 24.61 -7.16 13.11
N LYS A 174 25.81 -7.04 12.52
CA LYS A 174 26.12 -7.66 11.23
C LYS A 174 26.11 -9.18 11.32
N GLU A 175 26.77 -9.73 12.32
CA GLU A 175 26.86 -11.17 12.56
C GLU A 175 25.48 -11.75 12.88
N GLU A 176 24.71 -11.07 13.73
CA GLU A 176 23.34 -11.44 14.05
C GLU A 176 22.44 -11.44 12.81
N PHE A 177 22.52 -10.38 11.99
CA PHE A 177 21.74 -10.26 10.76
C PHE A 177 22.04 -11.39 9.78
N LEU A 178 23.32 -11.64 9.50
CA LEU A 178 23.74 -12.69 8.57
C LEU A 178 23.32 -14.09 9.06
N HIS A 179 23.45 -14.33 10.35
CA HIS A 179 22.99 -15.58 10.96
C HIS A 179 21.45 -15.72 10.89
N ARG A 180 20.71 -14.70 11.30
CA ARG A 180 19.23 -14.71 11.34
C ARG A 180 18.60 -14.99 9.97
N TYR A 181 19.15 -14.42 8.91
CA TYR A 181 18.63 -14.58 7.55
C TYR A 181 19.35 -15.69 6.76
N ASN A 182 20.30 -16.36 7.37
CA ASN A 182 21.17 -17.35 6.70
C ASN A 182 21.71 -16.84 5.36
N LEU A 183 22.34 -15.66 5.39
CA LEU A 183 22.85 -14.96 4.22
C LEU A 183 24.35 -14.68 4.40
N THR A 184 25.08 -14.75 3.29
CA THR A 184 26.41 -14.18 3.17
C THR A 184 26.33 -12.79 2.51
N PRO A 185 27.38 -11.95 2.61
CA PRO A 185 27.45 -10.72 1.82
C PRO A 185 27.31 -10.94 0.31
N ALA A 186 27.83 -12.05 -0.21
CA ALA A 186 27.71 -12.42 -1.63
C ALA A 186 26.24 -12.72 -2.03
N ASP A 187 25.50 -13.43 -1.18
CA ASP A 187 24.07 -13.71 -1.41
C ASP A 187 23.24 -12.43 -1.47
N ILE A 188 23.55 -11.45 -0.62
CA ILE A 188 22.87 -10.15 -0.63
C ILE A 188 23.12 -9.43 -1.96
N ILE A 189 24.37 -9.37 -2.40
CA ILE A 189 24.75 -8.74 -3.67
C ILE A 189 24.06 -9.45 -4.85
N GLU A 190 24.06 -10.80 -4.85
CA GLU A 190 23.37 -11.56 -5.89
C GLU A 190 21.87 -11.27 -5.93
N ARG A 191 21.19 -11.24 -4.76
CA ARG A 191 19.73 -10.99 -4.68
C ARG A 191 19.37 -9.58 -5.12
N VAL A 192 20.22 -8.59 -4.85
CA VAL A 192 19.97 -7.18 -5.21
C VAL A 192 20.24 -6.91 -6.69
N TYR A 193 21.31 -7.49 -7.26
CA TYR A 193 21.78 -7.11 -8.60
C TYR A 193 21.50 -8.11 -9.71
N ARG A 194 21.19 -9.38 -9.36
CA ARG A 194 21.02 -10.45 -10.37
C ARG A 194 19.68 -11.16 -10.29
N ARG A 195 18.93 -11.05 -9.19
CA ARG A 195 17.65 -11.75 -9.06
C ARG A 195 16.46 -10.81 -9.27
N PRO A 196 15.30 -11.33 -9.70
CA PRO A 196 14.09 -10.51 -9.86
C PRO A 196 13.59 -9.98 -8.53
N PHE A 197 12.89 -8.85 -8.57
CA PHE A 197 12.23 -8.20 -7.44
C PHE A 197 13.14 -7.85 -6.25
N PRO A 198 14.30 -7.17 -6.49
CA PRO A 198 15.22 -6.78 -5.42
C PRO A 198 14.57 -5.87 -4.38
N ASN A 199 13.60 -5.05 -4.76
CA ASN A 199 12.81 -4.22 -3.85
C ASN A 199 12.03 -5.04 -2.82
N ARG A 200 11.42 -6.16 -3.23
CA ARG A 200 10.72 -7.08 -2.30
C ARG A 200 11.69 -7.75 -1.34
N PHE A 201 12.84 -8.19 -1.86
CA PHE A 201 13.90 -8.75 -1.02
C PHE A 201 14.37 -7.74 0.02
N LEU A 202 14.71 -6.53 -0.38
CA LEU A 202 15.14 -5.47 0.54
C LEU A 202 14.06 -5.16 1.58
N ALA A 203 12.81 -4.99 1.16
CA ALA A 203 11.69 -4.74 2.07
C ALA A 203 11.48 -5.87 3.09
N SER A 204 11.74 -7.13 2.72
CA SER A 204 11.62 -8.29 3.63
C SER A 204 12.63 -8.27 4.77
N LEU A 205 13.66 -7.43 4.71
CA LEU A 205 14.66 -7.26 5.76
C LEU A 205 14.26 -6.22 6.82
N SER A 206 13.21 -5.43 6.56
CA SER A 206 12.74 -4.41 7.50
C SER A 206 12.36 -4.94 8.90
N PRO A 207 11.86 -6.18 9.09
CA PRO A 207 11.61 -6.71 10.43
C PRO A 207 12.84 -6.79 11.33
N PHE A 208 14.05 -6.84 10.76
CA PHE A 208 15.27 -6.75 11.55
C PHE A 208 15.42 -5.37 12.21
N LEU A 209 15.20 -4.30 11.44
CA LEU A 209 15.20 -2.93 11.99
C LEU A 209 14.14 -2.77 13.08
N ALA A 210 12.93 -3.28 12.85
CA ALA A 210 11.83 -3.18 13.82
C ALA A 210 12.15 -3.90 15.15
N ALA A 211 12.92 -4.98 15.10
CA ALA A 211 13.34 -5.72 16.29
C ALA A 211 14.48 -5.02 17.07
N HIS A 212 15.14 -4.03 16.48
CA HIS A 212 16.32 -3.36 17.06
C HIS A 212 16.16 -1.84 17.17
N LEU A 213 14.91 -1.34 17.32
CA LEU A 213 14.66 0.11 17.41
C LEU A 213 15.25 0.75 18.67
N ASP A 214 15.61 -0.02 19.69
CA ASP A 214 16.31 0.46 20.87
C ASP A 214 17.81 0.70 20.63
N ASP A 215 18.36 0.14 19.56
CA ASP A 215 19.76 0.42 19.15
C ASP A 215 19.84 1.81 18.53
N PRO A 216 20.75 2.70 19.04
CA PRO A 216 20.85 4.08 18.58
C PRO A 216 21.18 4.21 17.09
N SER A 217 22.00 3.30 16.53
CA SER A 217 22.39 3.35 15.12
C SER A 217 21.22 2.97 14.20
N ILE A 218 20.45 1.95 14.57
CA ILE A 218 19.22 1.53 13.86
C ILE A 218 18.15 2.61 13.97
N ARG A 219 17.90 3.10 15.18
CA ARG A 219 16.91 4.16 15.42
C ARG A 219 17.18 5.39 14.56
N ARG A 220 18.43 5.83 14.52
CA ARG A 220 18.84 6.97 13.69
C ARG A 220 18.61 6.70 12.21
N LEU A 221 19.02 5.54 11.70
CA LEU A 221 18.84 5.15 10.29
C LEU A 221 17.36 5.24 9.88
N VAL A 222 16.46 4.71 10.70
CA VAL A 222 15.02 4.71 10.43
C VAL A 222 14.45 6.12 10.49
N LEU A 223 14.83 6.89 11.51
CA LEU A 223 14.36 8.26 11.68
C LEU A 223 14.80 9.17 10.53
N ASP A 224 16.06 9.06 10.10
CA ASP A 224 16.61 9.80 8.97
C ASP A 224 15.88 9.44 7.66
N ALA A 225 15.52 8.17 7.46
CA ALA A 225 14.77 7.73 6.29
C ALA A 225 13.34 8.31 6.25
N PHE A 226 12.64 8.37 7.39
CA PHE A 226 11.33 9.00 7.47
C PHE A 226 11.40 10.52 7.33
N THR A 227 12.42 11.14 7.91
CA THR A 227 12.68 12.57 7.72
C THR A 227 12.90 12.89 6.24
N ALA A 228 13.69 12.08 5.54
CA ALA A 228 13.91 12.24 4.10
C ALA A 228 12.59 12.10 3.30
N PHE A 229 11.71 11.14 3.65
CA PHE A 229 10.39 11.02 3.03
C PHE A 229 9.56 12.28 3.21
N ILE A 230 9.47 12.80 4.43
CA ILE A 230 8.68 14.00 4.74
C ILE A 230 9.21 15.19 3.94
N GLN A 231 10.53 15.41 3.97
CA GLN A 231 11.15 16.56 3.30
C GLN A 231 11.05 16.50 1.78
N ARG A 232 11.23 15.32 1.18
CA ARG A 232 11.28 15.17 -0.27
C ARG A 232 9.92 14.96 -0.92
N ASN A 233 8.90 14.55 -0.17
CA ASN A 233 7.56 14.27 -0.69
C ASN A 233 6.50 15.17 -0.03
N VAL A 234 6.30 15.06 1.29
CA VAL A 234 5.21 15.76 1.98
C VAL A 234 5.36 17.28 1.92
N MET A 235 6.57 17.79 2.16
CA MET A 235 6.86 19.23 2.17
C MET A 235 6.89 19.87 0.76
N GLN A 236 6.64 19.08 -0.29
CA GLN A 236 6.54 19.59 -1.66
C GLN A 236 5.10 20.00 -2.03
N TYR A 237 4.11 19.67 -1.20
CA TYR A 237 2.72 20.06 -1.44
C TYR A 237 2.42 21.45 -0.89
N ASP A 238 1.53 22.18 -1.58
CA ASP A 238 0.97 23.42 -1.03
C ASP A 238 0.22 23.11 0.27
N ASP A 239 0.20 24.09 1.19
CA ASP A 239 -0.50 23.99 2.48
C ASP A 239 -0.03 22.84 3.40
N TYR A 240 1.12 22.21 3.16
CA TYR A 240 1.60 21.06 3.94
C TYR A 240 1.71 21.36 5.46
N THR A 241 1.90 22.61 5.83
CA THR A 241 2.00 23.05 7.24
C THR A 241 0.65 23.12 7.96
N THR A 242 -0.45 23.20 7.22
CA THR A 242 -1.81 23.38 7.76
C THR A 242 -2.67 22.13 7.64
N LEU A 243 -2.27 21.19 6.79
CA LEU A 243 -3.02 19.96 6.52
C LEU A 243 -2.52 18.80 7.38
N PRO A 244 -3.43 17.92 7.84
CA PRO A 244 -3.00 16.69 8.49
C PRO A 244 -2.32 15.74 7.48
N VAL A 245 -1.24 15.10 7.93
CA VAL A 245 -0.51 14.10 7.16
C VAL A 245 -0.89 12.71 7.68
N HIS A 246 -1.50 11.91 6.83
CA HIS A 246 -1.98 10.57 7.16
C HIS A 246 -1.12 9.50 6.48
N PHE A 247 -1.02 8.34 7.11
CA PHE A 247 -0.18 7.25 6.63
C PHE A 247 -0.93 5.92 6.63
N CYS A 248 -0.68 5.10 5.60
CA CYS A 248 -1.05 3.69 5.60
C CYS A 248 0.11 2.81 5.10
N GLY A 249 0.02 1.52 5.39
CA GLY A 249 0.99 0.52 5.00
C GLY A 249 1.73 -0.12 6.17
N SER A 250 2.37 -1.26 5.92
CA SER A 250 3.04 -2.05 6.96
C SER A 250 4.20 -1.29 7.61
N ILE A 251 4.99 -0.58 6.84
CA ILE A 251 6.10 0.23 7.39
C ILE A 251 5.55 1.36 8.26
N ALA A 252 4.57 2.12 7.77
CA ALA A 252 3.93 3.16 8.57
C ALA A 252 3.44 2.62 9.91
N PHE A 253 2.76 1.47 9.90
CA PHE A 253 2.14 0.90 11.09
C PHE A 253 3.14 0.34 12.10
N TYR A 254 4.10 -0.48 11.65
CA TYR A 254 5.06 -1.11 12.55
C TYR A 254 6.09 -0.13 13.10
N TYR A 255 6.38 0.94 12.40
CA TYR A 255 7.31 2.00 12.83
C TYR A 255 6.60 3.27 13.30
N ARG A 256 5.31 3.20 13.63
CA ARG A 256 4.47 4.39 13.90
C ARG A 256 5.02 5.35 14.94
N ALA A 257 5.74 4.85 15.95
CA ALA A 257 6.33 5.72 16.97
C ALA A 257 7.44 6.63 16.39
N LEU A 258 8.35 6.05 15.59
CA LEU A 258 9.40 6.83 14.93
C LEU A 258 8.89 7.68 13.79
N LEU A 259 7.86 7.22 13.08
CA LEU A 259 7.19 8.01 12.04
C LEU A 259 6.50 9.23 12.65
N ALA A 260 5.80 9.06 13.77
CA ALA A 260 5.18 10.17 14.51
C ALA A 260 6.23 11.19 14.96
N GLU A 261 7.34 10.71 15.54
CA GLU A 261 8.47 11.55 15.92
C GLU A 261 9.07 12.33 14.75
N ALA A 262 9.20 11.67 13.58
CA ALA A 262 9.71 12.34 12.39
C ALA A 262 8.77 13.46 11.91
N VAL A 263 7.45 13.23 11.94
CA VAL A 263 6.42 14.21 11.58
C VAL A 263 6.45 15.40 12.55
N GLU A 264 6.50 15.13 13.85
CA GLU A 264 6.54 16.15 14.90
C GLU A 264 7.80 17.01 14.81
N ARG A 265 8.97 16.41 14.57
CA ARG A 265 10.24 17.13 14.40
C ARG A 265 10.25 18.09 13.20
N GLN A 266 9.42 17.83 12.19
CA GLN A 266 9.24 18.74 11.05
C GLN A 266 8.12 19.76 11.27
N GLY A 267 7.52 19.82 12.47
CA GLY A 267 6.46 20.78 12.81
C GLY A 267 5.13 20.52 12.09
N LEU A 268 4.88 19.29 11.64
CA LEU A 268 3.68 18.92 10.90
C LEU A 268 2.61 18.32 11.82
N THR A 269 1.35 18.39 11.37
CA THR A 269 0.22 17.77 12.06
C THR A 269 0.07 16.32 11.62
N LEU A 270 0.30 15.39 12.55
CA LEU A 270 0.06 13.97 12.31
C LEU A 270 -1.44 13.66 12.30
N GLY A 271 -1.91 13.00 11.26
CA GLY A 271 -3.25 12.43 11.16
C GLY A 271 -3.29 10.95 11.58
N HIS A 272 -3.98 10.12 10.81
CA HIS A 272 -4.11 8.69 11.08
C HIS A 272 -2.89 7.91 10.59
N ILE A 273 -2.52 6.86 11.34
CA ILE A 273 -1.59 5.82 10.87
C ILE A 273 -2.33 4.48 10.93
N VAL A 274 -2.52 3.83 9.78
CA VAL A 274 -3.22 2.53 9.68
C VAL A 274 -2.36 1.51 8.92
N GLN A 275 -2.57 0.23 9.21
CA GLN A 275 -1.83 -0.84 8.54
C GLN A 275 -2.33 -1.09 7.12
N SER A 276 -3.63 -1.04 6.89
CA SER A 276 -4.29 -1.25 5.60
C SER A 276 -5.38 -0.20 5.39
N PRO A 277 -5.58 0.30 4.17
CA PRO A 277 -6.65 1.24 3.87
C PRO A 277 -8.04 0.58 3.81
N LEU A 278 -8.16 -0.75 3.81
CA LEU A 278 -9.40 -1.46 3.53
C LEU A 278 -10.56 -1.03 4.44
N SER A 279 -10.35 -0.90 5.76
CA SER A 279 -11.41 -0.48 6.69
C SER A 279 -11.90 0.96 6.42
N GLY A 280 -10.99 1.86 6.10
CA GLY A 280 -11.31 3.23 5.70
C GLY A 280 -12.07 3.29 4.38
N LEU A 281 -11.71 2.44 3.41
CA LEU A 281 -12.44 2.30 2.14
C LEU A 281 -13.87 1.78 2.37
N VAL A 282 -14.04 0.81 3.26
CA VAL A 282 -15.38 0.33 3.66
C VAL A 282 -16.21 1.49 4.20
N THR A 283 -15.66 2.28 5.12
CA THR A 283 -16.35 3.46 5.67
C THR A 283 -16.68 4.48 4.58
N TYR A 284 -15.73 4.78 3.69
CA TYR A 284 -15.92 5.73 2.59
C TYR A 284 -17.07 5.33 1.67
N HIS A 285 -17.13 4.07 1.26
CA HIS A 285 -18.15 3.57 0.33
C HIS A 285 -19.50 3.35 1.02
N THR A 286 -19.54 3.00 2.30
CA THR A 286 -20.81 2.85 3.03
C THR A 286 -21.45 4.19 3.35
N ALA A 287 -20.66 5.23 3.62
CA ALA A 287 -21.18 6.60 3.84
C ALA A 287 -21.84 7.18 2.56
N SER A 288 -21.46 6.71 1.38
CA SER A 288 -21.99 7.15 0.09
C SER A 288 -23.24 6.36 -0.37
N ILE A 289 -23.61 5.29 0.34
CA ILE A 289 -24.82 4.52 0.04
C ILE A 289 -25.99 5.25 0.71
N PRO A 290 -27.01 5.75 -0.05
CA PRO A 290 -28.21 6.26 0.58
C PRO A 290 -28.79 5.15 1.45
N LEU A 291 -28.89 5.38 2.76
CA LEU A 291 -29.66 4.50 3.64
C LEU A 291 -31.06 4.45 3.05
N GLY A 292 -31.38 3.31 2.39
CA GLY A 292 -32.72 3.08 1.88
C GLY A 292 -33.71 3.38 2.99
N LYS A 293 -34.67 4.25 2.71
CA LYS A 293 -35.79 4.47 3.62
C LYS A 293 -36.46 3.11 3.86
N PRO A 294 -36.85 2.84 5.11
CA PRO A 294 -37.52 1.60 5.48
C PRO A 294 -38.82 1.40 4.70
#